data_0b374a077fc98158cc97f9c7de86157e
#
_entry.id   0b374a077fc98158cc97f9c7de86157e
#
_cell.length_a   1.000
_cell.length_b   1.000
_cell.length_c   1.000
_cell.angle_alpha   90.00
_cell.angle_beta   90.00
_cell.angle_gamma   90.00
#
_symmetry.space_group_name_H-M   'P 1'
#
loop_
_entity.id
_entity.type
_entity.pdbx_description
1 polymer ?
#
loop_
_entity_poly.entity_id
_entity_poly.type
_entity_poly.pdbx_seq_one_letter_code
_entity_poly.pdbx_strand_id
1 'polypeptide(L)'
;MSKTETALLAGGCFWGMQDLIRKMPGVLATRVGYSGGDVPNATYRNHGTHAEAIEINFDPAKISYRDILEFFFQIHDPSTKNRQGNDVGMSYRSAIYFNSPSQEKIARDTIADVDASGLWPSKVVTEVAPAGPFWLAEPEHQDYLERYPHGYTCHFARPGWKLPKRQAAE
;
A
#
# COMPACT_ATOMS: atom_id res chain seq x y z
N MET A 1 -20.00 -16.79 -9.51
CA MET A 1 -19.26 -16.61 -8.26
C MET A 1 -18.20 -15.55 -8.44
N SER A 2 -18.24 -14.50 -7.63
CA SER A 2 -17.20 -13.50 -7.67
C SER A 2 -15.94 -14.07 -7.00
N LYS A 3 -14.81 -13.84 -7.65
CA LYS A 3 -13.52 -14.15 -7.07
C LYS A 3 -13.02 -12.93 -6.32
N THR A 4 -12.34 -13.17 -5.22
CA THR A 4 -11.62 -12.09 -4.55
C THR A 4 -10.14 -12.21 -4.87
N GLU A 5 -9.46 -11.08 -4.84
CA GLU A 5 -8.02 -11.02 -5.02
C GLU A 5 -7.42 -10.29 -3.81
N THR A 6 -6.18 -10.57 -3.50
CA THR A 6 -5.50 -9.96 -2.35
C THR A 6 -4.32 -9.13 -2.82
N ALA A 7 -4.21 -7.90 -2.31
CA ALA A 7 -3.04 -7.05 -2.49
C ALA A 7 -2.37 -6.84 -1.14
N LEU A 8 -1.03 -6.79 -1.13
CA LEU A 8 -0.25 -6.54 0.08
C LEU A 8 0.69 -5.38 -0.21
N LEU A 9 0.48 -4.26 0.48
CA LEU A 9 1.18 -3.01 0.22
C LEU A 9 1.71 -2.42 1.53
N ALA A 10 2.81 -1.68 1.43
CA ALA A 10 3.37 -0.91 2.52
C ALA A 10 3.65 0.51 2.04
N GLY A 11 3.19 1.52 2.76
CA GLY A 11 3.32 2.91 2.33
C GLY A 11 3.35 3.88 3.51
N GLY A 12 4.06 3.54 4.58
CA GLY A 12 4.13 4.34 5.79
C GLY A 12 3.20 3.82 6.86
N CYS A 13 2.83 4.68 7.79
CA CYS A 13 1.97 4.30 8.91
C CYS A 13 0.68 3.64 8.42
N PHE A 14 0.43 2.41 8.85
CA PHE A 14 -0.71 1.63 8.34
C PHE A 14 -2.07 2.17 8.79
N TRP A 15 -2.13 3.01 9.81
CA TRP A 15 -3.40 3.64 10.22
C TRP A 15 -3.99 4.47 9.08
N GLY A 16 -3.18 5.37 8.48
CA GLY A 16 -3.63 6.23 7.39
C GLY A 16 -3.87 5.49 6.10
N MET A 17 -3.03 4.49 5.81
CA MET A 17 -3.21 3.65 4.63
C MET A 17 -4.55 2.94 4.69
N GLN A 18 -4.86 2.29 5.80
CA GLN A 18 -6.12 1.59 5.95
C GLN A 18 -7.32 2.52 5.87
N ASP A 19 -7.23 3.68 6.51
CA ASP A 19 -8.33 4.64 6.54
C ASP A 19 -8.77 5.07 5.14
N LEU A 20 -7.82 5.30 4.25
CA LEU A 20 -8.12 5.75 2.89
C LEU A 20 -8.49 4.60 1.97
N ILE A 21 -7.75 3.49 2.03
CA ILE A 21 -7.97 2.37 1.09
C ILE A 21 -9.29 1.65 1.36
N ARG A 22 -9.68 1.48 2.62
CA ARG A 22 -10.94 0.79 2.95
C ARG A 22 -12.18 1.47 2.35
N LYS A 23 -12.06 2.74 1.99
CA LYS A 23 -13.18 3.51 1.42
C LYS A 23 -13.32 3.36 -0.09
N MET A 24 -12.37 2.68 -0.76
CA MET A 24 -12.43 2.51 -2.21
C MET A 24 -13.56 1.55 -2.60
N PRO A 25 -14.43 1.93 -3.56
CA PRO A 25 -15.44 0.99 -4.06
C PRO A 25 -14.78 -0.27 -4.63
N GLY A 26 -15.26 -1.44 -4.24
CA GLY A 26 -14.69 -2.72 -4.67
C GLY A 26 -13.72 -3.32 -3.66
N VAL A 27 -13.23 -2.56 -2.69
CA VAL A 27 -12.46 -3.10 -1.58
C VAL A 27 -13.44 -3.73 -0.58
N LEU A 28 -13.25 -5.02 -0.30
CA LEU A 28 -14.17 -5.81 0.51
C LEU A 28 -13.75 -5.86 1.98
N ALA A 29 -12.44 -5.94 2.23
CA ALA A 29 -11.91 -6.00 3.60
C ALA A 29 -10.46 -5.57 3.60
N THR A 30 -10.01 -5.01 4.72
CA THR A 30 -8.61 -4.63 4.93
C THR A 30 -8.16 -5.06 6.31
N ARG A 31 -6.88 -5.45 6.42
CA ARG A 31 -6.23 -5.74 7.70
C ARG A 31 -4.85 -5.12 7.66
N VAL A 32 -4.38 -4.61 8.80
CA VAL A 32 -3.02 -4.10 8.89
C VAL A 32 -2.13 -5.05 9.67
N GLY A 33 -0.84 -5.01 9.37
CA GLY A 33 0.11 -5.91 9.98
C GLY A 33 1.54 -5.62 9.55
N TYR A 34 2.39 -6.64 9.64
CA TYR A 34 3.83 -6.50 9.39
C TYR A 34 4.27 -7.53 8.36
N SER A 35 5.06 -7.11 7.40
CA SER A 35 5.53 -8.01 6.33
C SER A 35 6.82 -7.50 5.70
N GLY A 36 7.51 -8.39 5.01
CA GLY A 36 8.71 -8.03 4.24
C GLY A 36 9.99 -8.05 5.05
N GLY A 37 9.95 -8.49 6.30
CA GLY A 37 11.10 -8.51 7.19
C GLY A 37 11.44 -9.89 7.73
N ASP A 38 12.08 -9.94 8.89
CA ASP A 38 12.80 -11.13 9.37
C ASP A 38 12.30 -11.72 10.70
N VAL A 39 11.46 -10.99 11.44
CA VAL A 39 11.04 -11.43 12.78
C VAL A 39 9.74 -12.21 12.70
N PRO A 40 9.70 -13.49 13.19
CA PRO A 40 8.44 -14.22 13.27
C PRO A 40 7.56 -13.69 14.40
N ASN A 41 6.25 -13.84 14.27
CA ASN A 41 5.27 -13.37 15.25
C ASN A 41 5.46 -11.90 15.59
N ALA A 42 5.61 -11.07 14.55
CA ALA A 42 5.89 -9.65 14.67
C ALA A 42 4.80 -8.91 15.45
N THR A 43 5.23 -7.92 16.23
CA THR A 43 4.34 -7.03 16.99
C THR A 43 4.73 -5.59 16.72
N TYR A 44 3.90 -4.65 17.16
CA TYR A 44 4.19 -3.23 16.98
C TYR A 44 5.52 -2.84 17.63
N ARG A 45 5.80 -3.41 18.80
CA ARG A 45 7.04 -3.12 19.55
C ARG A 45 8.24 -3.91 19.04
N ASN A 46 8.01 -5.04 18.38
CA ASN A 46 9.09 -5.90 17.89
C ASN A 46 8.70 -6.50 16.54
N HIS A 47 8.95 -5.74 15.49
CA HIS A 47 8.70 -6.23 14.13
C HIS A 47 9.98 -6.21 13.27
N GLY A 48 11.15 -6.06 13.89
CA GLY A 48 12.44 -6.18 13.22
C GLY A 48 12.53 -5.34 11.96
N THR A 49 12.82 -5.97 10.83
CA THR A 49 12.92 -5.30 9.54
C THR A 49 11.62 -5.29 8.74
N HIS A 50 10.51 -5.75 9.34
CA HIS A 50 9.21 -5.69 8.65
C HIS A 50 8.75 -4.26 8.42
N ALA A 51 8.04 -4.03 7.31
CA ALA A 51 7.30 -2.81 7.08
C ALA A 51 5.91 -2.92 7.69
N GLU A 52 5.34 -1.79 8.10
CA GLU A 52 3.90 -1.71 8.39
C GLU A 52 3.17 -1.85 7.05
N ALA A 53 2.26 -2.81 6.98
CA ALA A 53 1.64 -3.21 5.73
C ALA A 53 0.13 -3.31 5.86
N ILE A 54 -0.54 -3.23 4.73
CA ILE A 54 -1.98 -3.43 4.64
C ILE A 54 -2.27 -4.57 3.66
N GLU A 55 -3.09 -5.52 4.10
CA GLU A 55 -3.63 -6.58 3.26
C GLU A 55 -5.02 -6.16 2.82
N ILE A 56 -5.26 -6.19 1.51
CA ILE A 56 -6.48 -5.69 0.90
C ILE A 56 -7.14 -6.82 0.15
N ASN A 57 -8.35 -7.21 0.56
CA ASN A 57 -9.19 -8.11 -0.22
C ASN A 57 -10.13 -7.29 -1.08
N PHE A 58 -10.13 -7.53 -2.38
CA PHE A 58 -10.93 -6.73 -3.31
C PHE A 58 -11.60 -7.61 -4.36
N ASP A 59 -12.66 -7.06 -4.94
CA ASP A 59 -13.41 -7.68 -6.03
C ASP A 59 -12.85 -7.18 -7.36
N PRO A 60 -12.11 -8.02 -8.10
CA PRO A 60 -11.50 -7.57 -9.36
C PRO A 60 -12.50 -7.24 -10.46
N ALA A 61 -13.78 -7.61 -10.28
CA ALA A 61 -14.83 -7.17 -11.20
C ALA A 61 -15.26 -5.71 -10.96
N LYS A 62 -14.96 -5.17 -9.78
CA LYS A 62 -15.35 -3.80 -9.41
C LYS A 62 -14.17 -2.84 -9.38
N ILE A 63 -12.98 -3.33 -9.02
CA ILE A 63 -11.78 -2.51 -8.95
C ILE A 63 -10.59 -3.38 -9.38
N SER A 64 -9.69 -2.81 -10.19
CA SER A 64 -8.52 -3.55 -10.64
C SER A 64 -7.36 -3.39 -9.67
N TYR A 65 -6.40 -4.32 -9.73
CA TYR A 65 -5.16 -4.17 -8.98
C TYR A 65 -4.45 -2.87 -9.38
N ARG A 66 -4.48 -2.52 -10.67
CA ARG A 66 -3.91 -1.28 -11.17
C ARG A 66 -4.55 -0.05 -10.50
N ASP A 67 -5.87 -0.04 -10.36
CA ASP A 67 -6.59 1.07 -9.72
C ASP A 67 -6.14 1.24 -8.26
N ILE A 68 -5.95 0.12 -7.55
CA ILE A 68 -5.47 0.16 -6.17
C ILE A 68 -4.06 0.75 -6.11
N LEU A 69 -3.17 0.33 -7.02
CA LEU A 69 -1.81 0.85 -7.05
C LEU A 69 -1.76 2.33 -7.41
N GLU A 70 -2.60 2.78 -8.33
CA GLU A 70 -2.66 4.20 -8.67
C GLU A 70 -3.06 5.04 -7.47
N PHE A 71 -4.05 4.57 -6.71
CA PHE A 71 -4.45 5.25 -5.47
C PHE A 71 -3.35 5.18 -4.41
N PHE A 72 -2.71 4.03 -4.27
CA PHE A 72 -1.58 3.83 -3.36
C PHE A 72 -0.49 4.88 -3.61
N PHE A 73 -0.12 5.09 -4.87
CA PHE A 73 0.88 6.09 -5.23
C PHE A 73 0.38 7.53 -5.06
N GLN A 74 -0.92 7.73 -4.96
CA GLN A 74 -1.50 9.05 -4.74
C GLN A 74 -1.54 9.44 -3.26
N ILE A 75 -1.67 8.47 -2.36
CA ILE A 75 -1.90 8.74 -0.94
C ILE A 75 -0.62 8.70 -0.09
N HIS A 76 0.51 8.31 -0.67
CA HIS A 76 1.80 8.35 0.02
C HIS A 76 2.88 8.81 -0.95
N ASP A 77 4.04 9.21 -0.42
CA ASP A 77 5.15 9.61 -1.26
C ASP A 77 6.05 8.38 -1.53
N PRO A 78 6.02 7.83 -2.76
CA PRO A 78 6.82 6.64 -3.06
C PRO A 78 8.27 6.97 -3.40
N SER A 79 8.68 8.21 -3.29
CA SER A 79 10.03 8.66 -3.66
C SER A 79 10.95 8.85 -2.47
N THR A 80 10.50 8.59 -1.25
CA THR A 80 11.33 8.71 -0.04
C THR A 80 11.68 7.33 0.50
N LYS A 81 12.99 7.06 0.60
CA LYS A 81 13.46 5.75 1.04
C LYS A 81 13.38 5.63 2.57
N ASN A 82 12.78 4.52 3.05
CA ASN A 82 12.64 4.22 4.46
C ASN A 82 12.07 5.38 5.26
N ARG A 83 11.11 6.07 4.67
CA ARG A 83 10.49 7.23 5.29
C ARG A 83 9.16 7.54 4.62
N GLN A 84 8.21 8.01 5.42
CA GLN A 84 6.97 8.56 4.90
C GLN A 84 6.57 9.77 5.74
N GLY A 85 6.68 10.96 5.13
CA GLY A 85 6.41 12.20 5.85
C GLY A 85 7.32 12.34 7.07
N ASN A 86 6.71 12.48 8.24
CA ASN A 86 7.44 12.63 9.50
C ASN A 86 7.89 11.29 10.08
N ASP A 87 7.42 10.18 9.54
CA ASP A 87 7.75 8.84 10.03
C ASP A 87 9.02 8.35 9.36
N VAL A 88 10.07 8.12 10.12
CA VAL A 88 11.40 7.73 9.62
C VAL A 88 11.74 6.33 10.10
N GLY A 89 12.22 5.49 9.20
CA GLY A 89 12.66 4.14 9.50
C GLY A 89 12.14 3.11 8.52
N MET A 90 12.70 1.90 8.56
CA MET A 90 12.33 0.81 7.66
C MET A 90 10.87 0.41 7.79
N SER A 91 10.26 0.61 8.97
CA SER A 91 8.84 0.32 9.19
C SER A 91 7.93 1.10 8.24
N TYR A 92 8.38 2.24 7.79
CA TYR A 92 7.58 3.18 7.01
C TYR A 92 7.98 3.26 5.55
N ARG A 93 8.72 2.25 5.07
CA ARG A 93 9.15 2.21 3.68
C ARG A 93 7.99 1.87 2.74
N SER A 94 8.14 2.25 1.47
CA SER A 94 7.19 1.95 0.41
C SER A 94 7.51 0.60 -0.20
N ALA A 95 6.51 -0.28 -0.30
CA ALA A 95 6.72 -1.61 -0.89
C ALA A 95 5.42 -2.16 -1.49
N ILE A 96 5.59 -2.96 -2.53
CA ILE A 96 4.53 -3.75 -3.14
C ILE A 96 4.98 -5.21 -3.07
N TYR A 97 4.23 -6.03 -2.32
CA TYR A 97 4.50 -7.45 -2.21
C TYR A 97 3.48 -8.21 -3.06
N PHE A 98 3.93 -8.67 -4.23
CA PHE A 98 3.02 -9.27 -5.20
C PHE A 98 2.70 -10.72 -4.87
N ASN A 99 1.47 -11.13 -5.19
CA ASN A 99 0.98 -12.50 -4.97
C ASN A 99 0.93 -13.33 -6.26
N SER A 100 1.28 -12.74 -7.39
CA SER A 100 1.22 -13.43 -8.67
C SER A 100 2.13 -12.72 -9.69
N PRO A 101 2.53 -13.43 -10.77
CA PRO A 101 3.29 -12.77 -11.85
C PRO A 101 2.52 -11.61 -12.49
N SER A 102 1.20 -11.71 -12.56
CA SER A 102 0.36 -10.63 -13.08
C SER A 102 0.47 -9.39 -12.20
N GLN A 103 0.43 -9.55 -10.89
CA GLN A 103 0.60 -8.42 -9.96
C GLN A 103 1.98 -7.79 -10.09
N GLU A 104 3.02 -8.62 -10.24
CA GLU A 104 4.38 -8.10 -10.42
C GLU A 104 4.47 -7.23 -11.66
N LYS A 105 3.92 -7.71 -12.79
CA LYS A 105 3.95 -6.94 -14.03
C LYS A 105 3.20 -5.62 -13.87
N ILE A 106 2.02 -5.64 -13.28
CA ILE A 106 1.22 -4.43 -13.08
C ILE A 106 1.95 -3.45 -12.17
N ALA A 107 2.60 -3.95 -11.12
CA ALA A 107 3.36 -3.11 -10.20
C ALA A 107 4.52 -2.40 -10.92
N ARG A 108 5.29 -3.14 -11.70
CA ARG A 108 6.42 -2.56 -12.43
C ARG A 108 5.96 -1.58 -13.51
N ASP A 109 4.88 -1.90 -14.22
CA ASP A 109 4.29 -1.01 -15.21
C ASP A 109 3.79 0.29 -14.58
N THR A 110 3.15 0.19 -13.42
CA THR A 110 2.65 1.37 -12.71
C THR A 110 3.80 2.26 -12.26
N ILE A 111 4.87 1.68 -11.73
CA ILE A 111 6.06 2.44 -11.33
C ILE A 111 6.67 3.15 -12.53
N ALA A 112 6.77 2.45 -13.66
CA ALA A 112 7.32 3.05 -14.87
C ALA A 112 6.47 4.23 -15.33
N ASP A 113 5.15 4.12 -15.24
CA ASP A 113 4.25 5.20 -15.61
C ASP A 113 4.37 6.40 -14.65
N VAL A 114 4.50 6.13 -13.35
CA VAL A 114 4.71 7.19 -12.35
C VAL A 114 6.00 7.93 -12.65
N ASP A 115 7.09 7.22 -12.87
CA ASP A 115 8.39 7.85 -13.16
C ASP A 115 8.35 8.65 -14.47
N ALA A 116 7.69 8.11 -15.49
CA ALA A 116 7.61 8.76 -16.79
C ALA A 116 6.71 10.01 -16.78
N SER A 117 5.76 10.08 -15.87
CA SER A 117 4.78 11.17 -15.83
C SER A 117 5.38 12.50 -15.38
N GLY A 118 6.42 12.48 -14.55
CA GLY A 118 6.98 13.67 -13.95
C GLY A 118 6.10 14.35 -12.92
N LEU A 119 5.01 13.71 -12.50
CA LEU A 119 4.05 14.32 -11.56
C LEU A 119 4.47 14.19 -10.10
N TRP A 120 5.34 13.23 -9.80
CA TRP A 120 5.86 13.02 -8.44
C TRP A 120 7.18 13.75 -8.24
N PRO A 121 7.56 14.04 -6.97
CA PRO A 121 8.77 14.89 -6.71
C PRO A 121 10.09 14.26 -7.16
N SER A 122 10.17 12.93 -7.14
CA SER A 122 11.39 12.19 -7.47
C SER A 122 11.03 10.81 -7.98
N LYS A 123 12.03 10.04 -8.40
CA LYS A 123 11.81 8.68 -8.86
C LYS A 123 11.31 7.78 -7.74
N VAL A 124 10.48 6.81 -8.11
CA VAL A 124 9.92 5.83 -7.19
C VAL A 124 11.04 4.96 -6.62
N VAL A 125 11.04 4.80 -5.29
CA VAL A 125 11.95 3.90 -4.58
C VAL A 125 11.20 2.72 -3.96
N THR A 126 9.97 2.49 -4.34
CA THR A 126 9.13 1.41 -3.84
C THR A 126 9.78 0.06 -4.11
N GLU A 127 9.90 -0.76 -3.07
CA GLU A 127 10.37 -2.14 -3.19
C GLU A 127 9.30 -2.98 -3.87
N VAL A 128 9.68 -3.85 -4.83
CA VAL A 128 8.77 -4.79 -5.46
C VAL A 128 9.34 -6.18 -5.23
N ALA A 129 8.63 -7.01 -4.47
CA ALA A 129 9.12 -8.33 -4.07
C ALA A 129 7.95 -9.30 -3.91
N PRO A 130 8.20 -10.62 -3.96
CA PRO A 130 7.14 -11.59 -3.70
C PRO A 130 6.61 -11.45 -2.27
N ALA A 131 5.30 -11.67 -2.09
CA ALA A 131 4.70 -11.62 -0.77
C ALA A 131 5.21 -12.78 0.08
N GLY A 132 5.68 -12.46 1.28
CA GLY A 132 6.04 -13.42 2.30
C GLY A 132 4.98 -13.47 3.39
N PRO A 133 5.34 -13.97 4.60
CA PRO A 133 4.39 -14.00 5.71
C PRO A 133 3.86 -12.62 6.04
N PHE A 134 2.56 -12.57 6.33
CA PHE A 134 1.90 -11.38 6.83
C PHE A 134 1.52 -11.64 8.29
N TRP A 135 2.11 -10.87 9.19
CA TRP A 135 1.86 -11.00 10.63
C TRP A 135 0.82 -9.95 11.03
N LEU A 136 -0.37 -10.41 11.37
CA LEU A 136 -1.48 -9.53 11.69
C LEU A 136 -1.13 -8.63 12.88
N ALA A 137 -1.38 -7.34 12.74
CA ALA A 137 -1.15 -6.39 13.83
C ALA A 137 -2.20 -6.58 14.93
N GLU A 138 -1.88 -6.06 16.10
CA GLU A 138 -2.72 -6.14 17.28
C GLU A 138 -4.10 -5.53 17.02
N PRO A 139 -5.16 -5.98 17.70
CA PRO A 139 -6.51 -5.48 17.46
C PRO A 139 -6.64 -3.95 17.60
N GLU A 140 -5.85 -3.33 18.48
CA GLU A 140 -5.91 -1.89 18.67
C GLU A 140 -5.44 -1.09 17.44
N HIS A 141 -4.71 -1.71 16.51
CA HIS A 141 -4.26 -1.08 15.28
C HIS A 141 -5.24 -1.31 14.12
N GLN A 142 -6.18 -2.24 14.25
CA GLN A 142 -7.15 -2.48 13.17
C GLN A 142 -8.20 -1.38 13.19
N ASP A 143 -8.42 -0.74 12.03
CA ASP A 143 -9.41 0.33 11.86
C ASP A 143 -9.21 1.48 12.86
N TYR A 144 -7.94 1.79 13.16
CA TYR A 144 -7.59 2.77 14.19
C TYR A 144 -8.23 4.14 13.92
N LEU A 145 -8.13 4.66 12.69
CA LEU A 145 -8.68 5.99 12.37
C LEU A 145 -10.20 5.98 12.20
N GLU A 146 -10.82 4.80 12.01
CA GLU A 146 -12.27 4.69 12.06
C GLU A 146 -12.79 4.89 13.49
N ARG A 147 -12.07 4.33 14.48
CA ARG A 147 -12.40 4.48 15.89
C ARG A 147 -11.93 5.82 16.46
N TYR A 148 -10.86 6.37 15.92
CA TYR A 148 -10.27 7.64 16.36
C TYR A 148 -10.08 8.55 15.14
N PRO A 149 -11.16 9.17 14.62
CA PRO A 149 -11.09 9.95 13.37
C PRO A 149 -10.13 11.13 13.39
N HIS A 150 -9.80 11.64 14.58
CA HIS A 150 -8.85 12.74 14.73
C HIS A 150 -7.44 12.26 15.10
N GLY A 151 -7.18 10.95 15.01
CA GLY A 151 -5.87 10.38 15.27
C GLY A 151 -4.85 10.78 14.23
N TYR A 152 -3.60 10.44 14.52
CA TYR A 152 -2.48 10.81 13.65
C TYR A 152 -2.58 10.15 12.28
N THR A 153 -2.37 10.94 11.23
CA THR A 153 -2.15 10.44 9.88
C THR A 153 -1.30 11.42 9.09
N CYS A 154 -0.42 10.90 8.22
CA CYS A 154 0.29 11.70 7.22
C CYS A 154 -0.18 11.36 5.81
N HIS A 155 -1.22 10.56 5.68
CA HIS A 155 -1.73 10.12 4.37
C HIS A 155 -2.89 10.98 3.91
N PHE A 156 -2.85 11.37 2.66
CA PHE A 156 -3.94 12.10 2.01
C PHE A 156 -3.81 11.93 0.50
N ALA A 157 -4.92 12.05 -0.22
CA ALA A 157 -4.93 11.97 -1.66
C ALA A 157 -4.42 13.30 -2.25
N ARG A 158 -3.33 13.23 -3.01
CA ARG A 158 -2.74 14.41 -3.65
C ARG A 158 -3.32 14.57 -5.05
N PRO A 159 -4.08 15.63 -5.32
CA PRO A 159 -4.79 15.74 -6.61
C PRO A 159 -3.85 15.72 -7.83
N GLY A 160 -2.64 16.27 -7.69
CA GLY A 160 -1.68 16.30 -8.78
C GLY A 160 -0.97 14.99 -9.07
N TRP A 161 -1.07 14.00 -8.18
CA TRP A 161 -0.38 12.74 -8.30
C TRP A 161 -1.33 11.67 -8.86
N LYS A 162 -1.92 11.96 -9.99
CA LYS A 162 -2.89 11.08 -10.62
C LYS A 162 -2.47 10.81 -12.06
N LEU A 163 -2.24 9.54 -12.36
CA LEU A 163 -1.84 9.10 -13.70
C LEU A 163 -3.01 9.23 -14.67
N PRO A 164 -2.73 9.59 -15.94
CA PRO A 164 -3.74 9.48 -16.99
C PRO A 164 -4.11 8.01 -17.17
N LYS A 165 -5.38 7.75 -17.49
CA LYS A 165 -5.84 6.39 -17.73
C LYS A 165 -5.10 5.79 -18.92
N ARG A 166 -4.67 4.53 -18.78
CA ARG A 166 -4.14 3.78 -19.91
C ARG A 166 -5.25 3.51 -20.91
N GLN A 167 -4.88 3.47 -22.19
CA GLN A 167 -5.79 3.07 -23.26
C GLN A 167 -6.18 1.61 -23.06
N ALA A 168 -7.45 1.28 -23.38
CA ALA A 168 -7.96 -0.07 -23.16
C ALA A 168 -7.24 -1.14 -24.00
N ALA A 169 -6.63 -0.76 -25.10
CA ALA A 169 -5.89 -1.67 -25.97
C ALA A 169 -4.50 -2.02 -25.46
N GLU A 170 -4.05 -1.41 -24.42
CA GLU A 170 -2.71 -1.58 -23.87
C GLU A 170 -2.66 -2.65 -22.79
#